data_bf232175830f5a527ec15a35a74a0cb3
#
_entry.id   bf232175830f5a527ec15a35a74a0cb3
#
_cell.length_a   1.000
_cell.length_b   1.000
_cell.length_c   1.000
_cell.angle_alpha   90.00
_cell.angle_beta   90.00
_cell.angle_gamma   90.00
#
_symmetry.space_group_name_H-M   'P 1'
#
loop_
_entity.id
_entity.type
_entity.pdbx_description
1 polymer ?
#
loop_
_entity_poly.entity_id
_entity_poly.type
_entity_poly.pdbx_seq_one_letter_code
_entity_poly.pdbx_strand_id
1 'polypeptide(L)'
;MKSLIYIFLLCVSTITAQTKYEQGMRKAFELWGSEKTEEASNLFERISTAEKDKWLPHYYVAQIAIIKNWKDFDNREEVTLKANLDKAQEYLNNASSITTGNAYVTYLQAQLYTVWVAHDGMKYGMKYAGKIGQMYQEIIDKHPDNPLFIAAKASWDMGSARYFGKPVTPYCEELQRAIKLFATFKPETEFHPKGSVTPYLETVKQCNE
;
A
#
# COMPACT_ATOMS: atom_id res chain seq x y z
N MET A 1 36.39 61.41 -3.52
CA MET A 1 36.31 60.30 -2.60
C MET A 1 35.09 59.47 -3.01
N LYS A 2 35.31 58.29 -3.65
CA LYS A 2 34.24 57.41 -4.14
C LYS A 2 34.08 56.32 -3.11
N SER A 3 32.95 56.31 -2.36
CA SER A 3 32.59 55.23 -1.45
C SER A 3 32.09 54.01 -2.23
N LEU A 4 32.82 52.92 -2.22
CA LEU A 4 32.38 51.61 -2.71
C LEU A 4 31.53 50.97 -1.62
N ILE A 5 30.23 50.85 -1.89
CA ILE A 5 29.31 50.05 -1.07
C ILE A 5 29.41 48.60 -1.54
N TYR A 6 30.04 47.72 -0.76
CA TYR A 6 30.01 46.28 -0.96
C TYR A 6 28.68 45.71 -0.45
N ILE A 7 27.79 45.40 -1.38
CA ILE A 7 26.59 44.64 -1.08
C ILE A 7 27.02 43.18 -0.91
N PHE A 8 27.09 42.72 0.34
CA PHE A 8 27.32 41.31 0.68
C PHE A 8 25.99 40.56 0.49
N LEU A 9 25.85 39.88 -0.66
CA LEU A 9 24.71 39.00 -0.93
C LEU A 9 24.87 37.75 -0.08
N LEU A 10 24.21 37.73 1.08
CA LEU A 10 24.04 36.52 1.91
C LEU A 10 23.11 35.58 1.19
N CYS A 11 23.67 34.64 0.43
CA CYS A 11 22.94 33.43 -0.01
C CYS A 11 22.63 32.59 1.22
N VAL A 12 21.45 32.79 1.81
CA VAL A 12 20.90 31.89 2.83
C VAL A 12 20.49 30.59 2.12
N SER A 13 21.41 29.66 2.06
CA SER A 13 21.10 28.27 1.72
C SER A 13 20.21 27.72 2.85
N THR A 14 18.90 27.63 2.64
CA THR A 14 18.01 26.90 3.53
C THR A 14 18.33 25.43 3.38
N ILE A 15 19.31 24.94 4.15
CA ILE A 15 19.50 23.53 4.40
C ILE A 15 18.30 23.12 5.24
N THR A 16 17.27 22.57 4.61
CA THR A 16 16.19 21.89 5.32
C THR A 16 16.81 20.67 5.98
N ALA A 17 17.13 20.78 7.27
CA ALA A 17 17.56 19.65 8.05
C ALA A 17 16.43 18.61 8.02
N GLN A 18 16.71 17.42 7.46
CA GLN A 18 15.76 16.32 7.46
C GLN A 18 15.40 15.97 8.90
N THR A 19 14.11 15.84 9.16
CA THR A 19 13.64 15.43 10.47
C THR A 19 14.10 13.98 10.78
N LYS A 20 14.19 13.61 12.05
CA LYS A 20 14.50 12.22 12.45
C LYS A 20 13.47 11.24 11.89
N TYR A 21 12.22 11.67 11.76
CA TYR A 21 11.16 10.92 11.10
C TYR A 21 11.49 10.60 9.66
N GLU A 22 11.83 11.61 8.85
CA GLU A 22 12.14 11.42 7.43
C GLU A 22 13.37 10.54 7.22
N GLN A 23 14.42 10.74 8.02
CA GLN A 23 15.62 9.90 7.98
C GLN A 23 15.29 8.44 8.30
N GLY A 24 14.48 8.21 9.33
CA GLY A 24 14.01 6.88 9.73
C GLY A 24 13.19 6.21 8.64
N MET A 25 12.22 6.92 8.06
CA MET A 25 11.37 6.42 6.97
C MET A 25 12.21 6.04 5.73
N ARG A 26 13.12 6.89 5.28
CA ARG A 26 14.01 6.58 4.14
C ARG A 26 14.85 5.34 4.43
N LYS A 27 15.41 5.23 5.63
CA LYS A 27 16.19 4.04 6.01
C LYS A 27 15.35 2.77 6.03
N ALA A 28 14.10 2.84 6.51
CA ALA A 28 13.19 1.70 6.48
C ALA A 28 12.84 1.28 5.04
N PHE A 29 12.60 2.23 4.14
CA PHE A 29 12.39 1.92 2.71
C PHE A 29 13.65 1.37 2.02
N GLU A 30 14.84 1.87 2.36
CA GLU A 30 16.11 1.32 1.87
C GLU A 30 16.28 -0.14 2.27
N LEU A 31 16.02 -0.47 3.54
CA LEU A 31 16.05 -1.84 4.04
C LEU A 31 15.04 -2.73 3.29
N TRP A 32 13.81 -2.24 3.11
CA TRP A 32 12.79 -2.99 2.39
C TRP A 32 13.15 -3.22 0.91
N GLY A 33 13.66 -2.20 0.24
CA GLY A 33 14.16 -2.30 -1.15
C GLY A 33 15.38 -3.20 -1.32
N SER A 34 16.14 -3.42 -0.24
CA SER A 34 17.28 -4.36 -0.18
C SER A 34 16.88 -5.76 0.32
N GLU A 35 15.59 -6.11 0.26
CA GLU A 35 15.02 -7.40 0.70
C GLU A 35 15.16 -7.71 2.21
N LYS A 36 15.64 -6.77 3.00
CA LYS A 36 15.73 -6.87 4.46
C LYS A 36 14.39 -6.56 5.12
N THR A 37 13.37 -7.32 4.72
CA THR A 37 11.97 -7.04 5.07
C THR A 37 11.70 -7.03 6.57
N GLU A 38 12.34 -7.92 7.36
CA GLU A 38 12.19 -7.94 8.82
C GLU A 38 12.83 -6.70 9.48
N GLU A 39 14.04 -6.34 9.04
CA GLU A 39 14.70 -5.14 9.56
C GLU A 39 13.89 -3.87 9.25
N ALA A 40 13.29 -3.81 8.04
CA ALA A 40 12.41 -2.72 7.64
C ALA A 40 11.16 -2.66 8.53
N SER A 41 10.46 -3.80 8.73
CA SER A 41 9.30 -3.88 9.61
C SER A 41 9.62 -3.38 11.02
N ASN A 42 10.68 -3.89 11.63
CA ASN A 42 11.13 -3.50 12.96
C ASN A 42 11.47 -2.00 13.04
N LEU A 43 12.02 -1.43 11.98
CA LEU A 43 12.31 0.01 11.96
C LEU A 43 11.03 0.84 11.83
N PHE A 44 10.06 0.44 10.98
CA PHE A 44 8.74 1.09 10.93
C PHE A 44 8.01 1.00 12.27
N GLU A 45 8.07 -0.13 12.99
CA GLU A 45 7.50 -0.28 14.33
C GLU A 45 8.12 0.70 15.34
N ARG A 46 9.44 0.84 15.32
CA ARG A 46 10.14 1.81 16.18
C ARG A 46 9.73 3.25 15.85
N ILE A 47 9.61 3.57 14.56
CA ILE A 47 9.16 4.90 14.14
C ILE A 47 7.71 5.14 14.60
N SER A 48 6.81 4.17 14.43
CA SER A 48 5.41 4.30 14.86
C SER A 48 5.25 4.51 16.37
N THR A 49 6.16 3.96 17.16
CA THR A 49 6.20 4.15 18.61
C THR A 49 6.69 5.56 18.99
N ALA A 50 7.66 6.09 18.24
CA ALA A 50 8.26 7.40 18.50
C ALA A 50 7.38 8.57 17.97
N GLU A 51 6.74 8.38 16.82
CA GLU A 51 5.98 9.38 16.06
C GLU A 51 4.48 9.02 16.07
N LYS A 52 3.84 9.20 17.22
CA LYS A 52 2.46 8.71 17.48
C LYS A 52 1.37 9.40 16.65
N ASP A 53 1.66 10.54 16.05
CA ASP A 53 0.78 11.31 15.17
C ASP A 53 0.94 10.95 13.69
N LYS A 54 1.84 10.03 13.34
CA LYS A 54 2.13 9.62 11.97
C LYS A 54 1.52 8.25 11.66
N TRP A 55 0.56 8.20 10.73
CA TRP A 55 -0.10 6.96 10.35
C TRP A 55 0.73 6.06 9.41
N LEU A 56 1.62 6.66 8.61
CA LEU A 56 2.40 5.93 7.59
C LEU A 56 3.27 4.79 8.15
N PRO A 57 4.00 4.94 9.26
CA PRO A 57 4.78 3.83 9.82
C PRO A 57 3.90 2.64 10.18
N HIS A 58 2.73 2.88 10.79
CA HIS A 58 1.76 1.83 11.08
C HIS A 58 1.24 1.14 9.81
N TYR A 59 0.92 1.91 8.79
CA TYR A 59 0.51 1.41 7.48
C TYR A 59 1.55 0.44 6.91
N TYR A 60 2.84 0.79 6.94
CA TYR A 60 3.91 -0.03 6.36
C TYR A 60 4.18 -1.30 7.16
N VAL A 61 4.06 -1.29 8.48
CA VAL A 61 4.11 -2.53 9.27
C VAL A 61 2.98 -3.47 8.84
N ALA A 62 1.75 -2.96 8.74
CA ALA A 62 0.61 -3.76 8.30
C ALA A 62 0.80 -4.28 6.87
N GLN A 63 1.29 -3.44 5.96
CA GLN A 63 1.53 -3.83 4.57
C GLN A 63 2.56 -4.95 4.46
N ILE A 64 3.67 -4.87 5.18
CA ILE A 64 4.69 -5.93 5.21
C ILE A 64 4.09 -7.23 5.73
N ALA A 65 3.33 -7.18 6.82
CA ALA A 65 2.68 -8.36 7.40
C ALA A 65 1.68 -9.02 6.43
N ILE A 66 0.93 -8.23 5.64
CA ILE A 66 0.02 -8.74 4.60
C ILE A 66 0.82 -9.37 3.45
N ILE A 67 1.87 -8.69 2.95
CA ILE A 67 2.66 -9.16 1.81
C ILE A 67 3.35 -10.49 2.11
N LYS A 68 3.79 -10.73 3.33
CA LYS A 68 4.39 -12.01 3.74
C LYS A 68 3.50 -13.21 3.43
N ASN A 69 2.18 -13.04 3.51
CA ASN A 69 1.25 -14.13 3.22
C ASN A 69 1.09 -14.42 1.72
N TRP A 70 1.52 -13.53 0.83
CA TRP A 70 1.51 -13.77 -0.60
C TRP A 70 2.79 -14.44 -1.12
N LYS A 71 3.91 -14.31 -0.41
CA LYS A 71 5.21 -14.87 -0.85
C LYS A 71 5.24 -16.40 -0.84
N ASP A 72 4.54 -17.03 0.10
CA ASP A 72 4.51 -18.50 0.25
C ASP A 72 3.06 -18.99 0.33
N PHE A 73 2.30 -18.61 -0.70
CA PHE A 73 0.85 -18.76 -0.70
C PHE A 73 0.41 -20.21 -0.55
N ASP A 74 1.06 -21.14 -1.25
CA ASP A 74 0.64 -22.53 -1.33
C ASP A 74 1.08 -23.36 -0.13
N ASN A 75 2.14 -22.97 0.57
CA ASN A 75 2.73 -23.74 1.69
C ASN A 75 2.51 -23.10 3.07
N ARG A 76 1.74 -22.00 3.14
CA ARG A 76 1.56 -21.29 4.42
C ARG A 76 0.69 -22.06 5.41
N GLU A 77 1.16 -22.14 6.62
CA GLU A 77 0.38 -22.68 7.74
C GLU A 77 -0.66 -21.64 8.23
N GLU A 78 -1.88 -22.08 8.55
CA GLU A 78 -2.94 -21.20 9.05
C GLU A 78 -2.53 -20.43 10.31
N VAL A 79 -1.71 -21.02 11.16
CA VAL A 79 -1.18 -20.36 12.38
C VAL A 79 -0.31 -19.15 12.02
N THR A 80 0.60 -19.32 11.08
CA THR A 80 1.48 -18.24 10.60
C THR A 80 0.70 -17.16 9.87
N LEU A 81 -0.23 -17.58 8.99
CA LEU A 81 -1.16 -16.67 8.32
C LEU A 81 -1.89 -15.80 9.34
N LYS A 82 -2.51 -16.43 10.32
CA LYS A 82 -3.30 -15.74 11.36
C LYS A 82 -2.43 -14.75 12.13
N ALA A 83 -1.25 -15.16 12.57
CA ALA A 83 -0.34 -14.29 13.33
C ALA A 83 0.05 -13.03 12.53
N ASN A 84 0.37 -13.19 11.24
CA ASN A 84 0.68 -12.07 10.35
C ASN A 84 -0.53 -11.14 10.16
N LEU A 85 -1.72 -11.70 9.97
CA LEU A 85 -2.93 -10.90 9.74
C LEU A 85 -3.46 -10.25 11.03
N ASP A 86 -3.29 -10.87 12.18
CA ASP A 86 -3.58 -10.24 13.48
C ASP A 86 -2.65 -9.05 13.72
N LYS A 87 -1.35 -9.19 13.45
CA LYS A 87 -0.40 -8.07 13.50
C LYS A 87 -0.80 -6.96 12.52
N ALA A 88 -1.12 -7.31 11.28
CA ALA A 88 -1.56 -6.33 10.30
C ALA A 88 -2.82 -5.57 10.75
N GLN A 89 -3.80 -6.28 11.33
CA GLN A 89 -5.04 -5.67 11.82
C GLN A 89 -4.78 -4.71 12.98
N GLU A 90 -3.90 -5.06 13.92
CA GLU A 90 -3.51 -4.18 15.02
C GLU A 90 -2.94 -2.85 14.48
N TYR A 91 -1.98 -2.93 13.57
CA TYR A 91 -1.36 -1.74 12.99
C TYR A 91 -2.31 -0.93 12.08
N LEU A 92 -3.25 -1.59 11.40
CA LEU A 92 -4.32 -0.89 10.67
C LEU A 92 -5.27 -0.15 11.61
N ASN A 93 -5.62 -0.73 12.76
CA ASN A 93 -6.43 -0.06 13.77
C ASN A 93 -5.72 1.19 14.30
N ASN A 94 -4.41 1.08 14.57
CA ASN A 94 -3.60 2.22 15.01
C ASN A 94 -3.53 3.31 13.93
N ALA A 95 -3.28 2.95 12.67
CA ALA A 95 -3.29 3.91 11.56
C ALA A 95 -4.66 4.59 11.42
N SER A 96 -5.76 3.83 11.51
CA SER A 96 -7.13 4.35 11.41
C SER A 96 -7.50 5.30 12.53
N SER A 97 -6.97 5.09 13.75
CA SER A 97 -7.19 5.99 14.88
C SER A 97 -6.51 7.36 14.71
N ILE A 98 -5.40 7.40 13.95
CA ILE A 98 -4.66 8.63 13.66
C ILE A 98 -5.28 9.38 12.46
N THR A 99 -5.78 8.64 11.45
CA THR A 99 -6.30 9.22 10.21
C THR A 99 -7.63 8.59 9.82
N THR A 100 -8.72 9.14 10.33
CA THR A 100 -10.07 8.62 10.06
C THR A 100 -10.44 8.79 8.58
N GLY A 101 -10.97 7.73 7.97
CA GLY A 101 -11.46 7.76 6.58
C GLY A 101 -10.36 7.82 5.52
N ASN A 102 -9.13 7.50 5.87
CA ASN A 102 -8.01 7.49 4.93
C ASN A 102 -8.15 6.36 3.91
N ALA A 103 -8.13 6.71 2.62
CA ALA A 103 -8.32 5.76 1.52
C ALA A 103 -7.24 4.68 1.45
N TYR A 104 -5.98 4.99 1.80
CA TYR A 104 -4.89 4.01 1.83
C TYR A 104 -5.08 2.99 2.96
N VAL A 105 -5.57 3.42 4.13
CA VAL A 105 -5.87 2.50 5.24
C VAL A 105 -7.04 1.59 4.86
N THR A 106 -8.09 2.14 4.23
CA THR A 106 -9.23 1.36 3.70
C THR A 106 -8.77 0.35 2.64
N TYR A 107 -7.92 0.79 1.70
CA TYR A 107 -7.31 -0.10 0.70
C TYR A 107 -6.57 -1.28 1.37
N LEU A 108 -5.73 -1.00 2.34
CA LEU A 108 -4.92 -2.05 2.98
C LEU A 108 -5.78 -2.99 3.85
N GLN A 109 -6.87 -2.48 4.44
CA GLN A 109 -7.86 -3.30 5.12
C GLN A 109 -8.57 -4.26 4.16
N ALA A 110 -8.91 -3.80 2.94
CA ALA A 110 -9.46 -4.66 1.91
C ALA A 110 -8.46 -5.73 1.45
N GLN A 111 -7.16 -5.38 1.34
CA GLN A 111 -6.09 -6.35 1.04
C GLN A 111 -5.96 -7.42 2.13
N LEU A 112 -6.06 -7.05 3.41
CA LEU A 112 -6.05 -7.99 4.53
C LEU A 112 -7.21 -9.00 4.41
N TYR A 113 -8.42 -8.51 4.15
CA TYR A 113 -9.58 -9.39 3.95
C TYR A 113 -9.45 -10.26 2.70
N THR A 114 -8.82 -9.75 1.64
CA THR A 114 -8.54 -10.52 0.42
C THR A 114 -7.64 -11.72 0.72
N VAL A 115 -6.63 -11.57 1.59
CA VAL A 115 -5.78 -12.71 2.00
C VAL A 115 -6.61 -13.79 2.70
N TRP A 116 -7.54 -13.42 3.61
CA TRP A 116 -8.43 -14.39 4.24
C TRP A 116 -9.29 -15.15 3.23
N VAL A 117 -9.91 -14.44 2.28
CA VAL A 117 -10.75 -15.06 1.24
C VAL A 117 -9.94 -15.94 0.31
N ALA A 118 -8.74 -15.50 -0.07
CA ALA A 118 -7.85 -16.29 -0.91
C ALA A 118 -7.34 -17.55 -0.20
N HIS A 119 -7.15 -17.51 1.12
CA HIS A 119 -6.75 -18.68 1.91
C HIS A 119 -7.87 -19.73 1.97
N ASP A 120 -9.11 -19.33 2.26
CA ASP A 120 -10.27 -20.21 2.29
C ASP A 120 -11.54 -19.43 1.89
N GLY A 121 -11.85 -19.49 0.60
CA GLY A 121 -13.00 -18.81 0.02
C GLY A 121 -14.34 -19.29 0.56
N MET A 122 -14.46 -20.57 0.94
CA MET A 122 -15.69 -21.11 1.52
C MET A 122 -15.92 -20.56 2.93
N LYS A 123 -14.89 -20.53 3.75
CA LYS A 123 -14.94 -20.08 5.15
C LYS A 123 -15.08 -18.55 5.26
N TYR A 124 -14.35 -17.81 4.46
CA TYR A 124 -14.21 -16.36 4.62
C TYR A 124 -14.93 -15.54 3.55
N GLY A 125 -15.32 -16.15 2.42
CA GLY A 125 -15.98 -15.46 1.31
C GLY A 125 -17.28 -14.78 1.75
N MET A 126 -18.19 -15.48 2.43
CA MET A 126 -19.44 -14.91 2.93
C MET A 126 -19.21 -13.76 3.93
N LYS A 127 -18.12 -13.81 4.69
CA LYS A 127 -17.82 -12.80 5.71
C LYS A 127 -17.23 -11.53 5.13
N TYR A 128 -16.38 -11.65 4.10
CA TYR A 128 -15.53 -10.54 3.66
C TYR A 128 -15.77 -10.07 2.22
N ALA A 129 -16.27 -10.92 1.29
CA ALA A 129 -16.32 -10.55 -0.13
C ALA A 129 -17.14 -9.28 -0.39
N GLY A 130 -18.33 -9.16 0.21
CA GLY A 130 -19.14 -7.95 0.09
C GLY A 130 -18.46 -6.70 0.66
N LYS A 131 -17.75 -6.85 1.79
CA LYS A 131 -17.01 -5.74 2.41
C LYS A 131 -15.84 -5.28 1.54
N ILE A 132 -15.10 -6.21 0.95
CA ILE A 132 -13.98 -5.91 0.04
C ILE A 132 -14.47 -5.10 -1.14
N GLY A 133 -15.55 -5.56 -1.80
CA GLY A 133 -16.15 -4.86 -2.94
C GLY A 133 -16.61 -3.45 -2.57
N GLN A 134 -17.29 -3.28 -1.43
CA GLN A 134 -17.74 -1.98 -0.95
C GLN A 134 -16.56 -1.04 -0.63
N MET A 135 -15.52 -1.53 0.06
CA MET A 135 -14.33 -0.74 0.39
C MET A 135 -13.62 -0.23 -0.86
N TYR A 136 -13.40 -1.10 -1.86
CA TYR A 136 -12.79 -0.67 -3.11
C TYR A 136 -13.65 0.33 -3.86
N GLN A 137 -14.97 0.13 -3.91
CA GLN A 137 -15.86 1.08 -4.58
C GLN A 137 -15.81 2.45 -3.90
N GLU A 138 -15.88 2.50 -2.57
CA GLU A 138 -15.83 3.74 -1.80
C GLU A 138 -14.55 4.56 -2.06
N ILE A 139 -13.38 3.90 -2.09
CA ILE A 139 -12.12 4.62 -2.31
C ILE A 139 -11.93 5.04 -3.76
N ILE A 140 -12.47 4.29 -4.74
CA ILE A 140 -12.42 4.66 -6.16
C ILE A 140 -13.37 5.82 -6.45
N ASP A 141 -14.56 5.84 -5.86
CA ASP A 141 -15.49 6.95 -6.01
C ASP A 141 -14.88 8.29 -5.57
N LYS A 142 -14.04 8.26 -4.54
CA LYS A 142 -13.32 9.43 -4.03
C LYS A 142 -12.00 9.73 -4.74
N HIS A 143 -11.36 8.70 -5.31
CA HIS A 143 -10.03 8.77 -5.92
C HIS A 143 -10.00 8.00 -7.25
N PRO A 144 -10.80 8.44 -8.27
CA PRO A 144 -11.05 7.68 -9.50
C PRO A 144 -9.81 7.44 -10.37
N ASP A 145 -8.74 8.21 -10.17
CA ASP A 145 -7.51 8.14 -10.94
C ASP A 145 -6.32 7.60 -10.14
N ASN A 146 -6.56 7.07 -8.93
CA ASN A 146 -5.49 6.42 -8.17
C ASN A 146 -5.25 5.00 -8.70
N PRO A 147 -4.08 4.75 -9.37
CA PRO A 147 -3.83 3.47 -10.02
C PRO A 147 -3.74 2.29 -9.05
N LEU A 148 -3.30 2.53 -7.82
CA LEU A 148 -3.21 1.50 -6.78
C LEU A 148 -4.59 0.93 -6.43
N PHE A 149 -5.60 1.81 -6.30
CA PHE A 149 -6.96 1.40 -5.94
C PHE A 149 -7.67 0.71 -7.11
N ILE A 150 -7.53 1.26 -8.33
CA ILE A 150 -8.11 0.69 -9.54
C ILE A 150 -7.53 -0.72 -9.80
N ALA A 151 -6.21 -0.87 -9.75
CA ALA A 151 -5.55 -2.15 -9.98
C ALA A 151 -5.96 -3.20 -8.95
N ALA A 152 -6.08 -2.80 -7.69
CA ALA A 152 -6.48 -3.70 -6.61
C ALA A 152 -7.94 -4.17 -6.78
N LYS A 153 -8.86 -3.26 -7.09
CA LYS A 153 -10.25 -3.62 -7.38
C LYS A 153 -10.36 -4.53 -8.59
N ALA A 154 -9.71 -4.19 -9.70
CA ALA A 154 -9.70 -5.02 -10.91
C ALA A 154 -9.18 -6.43 -10.61
N SER A 155 -8.09 -6.56 -9.85
CA SER A 155 -7.52 -7.85 -9.44
C SER A 155 -8.48 -8.65 -8.55
N TRP A 156 -9.16 -8.00 -7.61
CA TRP A 156 -10.17 -8.62 -6.78
C TRP A 156 -11.36 -9.14 -7.61
N ASP A 157 -11.88 -8.32 -8.50
CA ASP A 157 -13.01 -8.66 -9.36
C ASP A 157 -12.64 -9.80 -10.34
N MET A 158 -11.42 -9.78 -10.90
CA MET A 158 -10.90 -10.89 -11.73
C MET A 158 -10.79 -12.19 -10.94
N GLY A 159 -10.24 -12.16 -9.73
CA GLY A 159 -10.18 -13.34 -8.85
C GLY A 159 -11.56 -13.89 -8.54
N SER A 160 -12.50 -13.01 -8.21
CA SER A 160 -13.90 -13.38 -7.96
C SER A 160 -14.57 -13.98 -9.20
N ALA A 161 -14.38 -13.37 -10.37
CA ALA A 161 -14.93 -13.89 -11.63
C ALA A 161 -14.39 -15.30 -11.94
N ARG A 162 -13.10 -15.53 -11.82
CA ARG A 162 -12.49 -16.86 -11.99
C ARG A 162 -13.08 -17.89 -11.03
N TYR A 163 -13.22 -17.53 -9.76
CA TYR A 163 -13.79 -18.43 -8.75
C TYR A 163 -15.22 -18.88 -9.11
N PHE A 164 -16.03 -18.00 -9.72
CA PHE A 164 -17.39 -18.29 -10.16
C PHE A 164 -17.50 -18.72 -11.62
N GLY A 165 -16.40 -18.99 -12.33
CA GLY A 165 -16.39 -19.38 -13.73
C GLY A 165 -16.93 -18.31 -14.68
N LYS A 166 -16.78 -17.02 -14.32
CA LYS A 166 -17.24 -15.88 -15.13
C LYS A 166 -16.09 -15.27 -15.96
N PRO A 167 -16.40 -14.62 -17.10
CA PRO A 167 -15.39 -13.92 -17.89
C PRO A 167 -14.67 -12.85 -17.10
N VAL A 168 -13.35 -12.73 -17.31
CA VAL A 168 -12.50 -11.69 -16.68
C VAL A 168 -12.31 -10.45 -17.54
N THR A 169 -12.68 -10.50 -18.81
CA THR A 169 -12.45 -9.45 -19.82
C THR A 169 -12.85 -8.05 -19.37
N PRO A 170 -14.00 -7.80 -18.70
CA PRO A 170 -14.37 -6.47 -18.26
C PRO A 170 -13.37 -5.83 -17.29
N TYR A 171 -12.68 -6.65 -16.51
CA TYR A 171 -11.73 -6.17 -15.49
C TYR A 171 -10.33 -5.96 -16.07
N CYS A 172 -10.05 -6.56 -17.22
CA CYS A 172 -8.80 -6.37 -17.96
C CYS A 172 -8.63 -4.93 -18.43
N GLU A 173 -9.69 -4.29 -18.89
CA GLU A 173 -9.67 -2.89 -19.33
C GLU A 173 -9.34 -1.96 -18.16
N GLU A 174 -9.95 -2.18 -17.00
CA GLU A 174 -9.65 -1.39 -15.79
C GLU A 174 -8.21 -1.61 -15.32
N LEU A 175 -7.69 -2.83 -15.40
CA LEU A 175 -6.31 -3.11 -15.06
C LEU A 175 -5.33 -2.43 -16.02
N GLN A 176 -5.61 -2.42 -17.33
CA GLN A 176 -4.83 -1.71 -18.34
C GLN A 176 -4.87 -0.19 -18.11
N ARG A 177 -6.03 0.35 -17.72
CA ARG A 177 -6.19 1.76 -17.34
C ARG A 177 -5.29 2.09 -16.14
N ALA A 178 -5.31 1.27 -15.09
CA ALA A 178 -4.45 1.46 -13.93
C ALA A 178 -2.95 1.45 -14.31
N ILE A 179 -2.52 0.52 -15.16
CA ILE A 179 -1.14 0.42 -15.64
C ILE A 179 -0.69 1.72 -16.32
N LYS A 180 -1.54 2.32 -17.15
CA LYS A 180 -1.23 3.62 -17.79
C LYS A 180 -1.12 4.75 -16.77
N LEU A 181 -2.01 4.78 -15.77
CA LEU A 181 -2.01 5.79 -14.73
C LEU A 181 -0.77 5.69 -13.81
N PHE A 182 -0.23 4.50 -13.55
CA PHE A 182 1.01 4.35 -12.77
C PHE A 182 2.20 5.14 -13.37
N ALA A 183 2.24 5.35 -14.69
CA ALA A 183 3.32 6.08 -15.35
C ALA A 183 3.38 7.58 -14.96
N THR A 184 2.26 8.16 -14.59
CA THR A 184 2.13 9.59 -14.27
C THR A 184 1.73 9.84 -12.82
N PHE A 185 1.43 8.80 -12.07
CA PHE A 185 0.97 8.92 -10.69
C PHE A 185 2.05 9.49 -9.78
N LYS A 186 1.69 10.53 -9.03
CA LYS A 186 2.54 11.16 -8.03
C LYS A 186 1.85 11.07 -6.67
N PRO A 187 2.43 10.36 -5.69
CA PRO A 187 1.90 10.36 -4.34
C PRO A 187 2.04 11.73 -3.67
N GLU A 188 1.25 12.01 -2.65
CA GLU A 188 1.24 13.28 -1.91
C GLU A 188 2.61 13.63 -1.31
N THR A 189 3.33 12.66 -0.80
CA THR A 189 4.72 12.78 -0.36
C THR A 189 5.52 11.58 -0.82
N GLU A 190 6.86 11.66 -0.72
CA GLU A 190 7.74 10.53 -1.04
C GLU A 190 7.45 9.26 -0.24
N PHE A 191 6.80 9.40 0.95
CA PHE A 191 6.46 8.29 1.83
C PHE A 191 5.04 7.74 1.64
N HIS A 192 4.18 8.40 0.86
CA HIS A 192 2.85 7.87 0.59
C HIS A 192 2.90 6.65 -0.34
N PRO A 193 1.98 5.69 -0.16
CA PRO A 193 1.95 4.49 -0.99
C PRO A 193 1.77 4.83 -2.47
N LYS A 194 2.71 4.41 -3.29
CA LYS A 194 2.67 4.60 -4.75
C LYS A 194 2.34 3.31 -5.52
N GLY A 195 2.45 2.15 -4.86
CA GLY A 195 2.26 0.86 -5.50
C GLY A 195 3.39 0.49 -6.47
N SER A 196 3.15 -0.60 -7.19
CA SER A 196 4.02 -1.07 -8.28
C SER A 196 3.16 -1.61 -9.41
N VAL A 197 3.57 -1.36 -10.64
CA VAL A 197 2.92 -1.91 -11.84
C VAL A 197 3.29 -3.37 -12.09
N THR A 198 4.45 -3.81 -11.58
CA THR A 198 5.05 -5.12 -11.90
C THR A 198 4.11 -6.32 -11.68
N PRO A 199 3.37 -6.43 -10.57
CA PRO A 199 2.48 -7.57 -10.37
C PRO A 199 1.34 -7.67 -11.39
N TYR A 200 0.97 -6.55 -11.99
CA TYR A 200 -0.17 -6.47 -12.91
C TYR A 200 0.19 -6.73 -14.36
N LEU A 201 1.48 -6.60 -14.74
CA LEU A 201 1.93 -6.81 -16.10
C LEU A 201 1.71 -8.27 -16.57
N GLU A 202 1.95 -9.24 -15.69
CA GLU A 202 1.69 -10.65 -16.00
C GLU A 202 0.19 -10.95 -16.07
N THR A 203 -0.58 -10.37 -15.15
CA THR A 203 -2.03 -10.55 -15.13
C THR A 203 -2.69 -10.05 -16.42
N VAL A 204 -2.22 -8.92 -16.97
CA VAL A 204 -2.75 -8.37 -18.23
C VAL A 204 -2.39 -9.24 -19.44
N LYS A 205 -1.24 -9.92 -19.46
CA LYS A 205 -0.92 -10.87 -20.54
C LYS A 205 -1.97 -11.97 -20.66
N GLN A 206 -2.44 -12.49 -19.51
CA GLN A 206 -3.49 -13.51 -19.45
C GLN A 206 -4.88 -13.00 -19.89
N CYS A 207 -5.05 -11.70 -20.05
CA CYS A 207 -6.30 -11.12 -20.56
C CYS A 207 -6.46 -11.28 -22.09
N ASN A 208 -5.39 -11.61 -22.80
CA ASN A 208 -5.36 -11.73 -24.24
C ASN A 208 -5.39 -13.21 -24.71
N GLU A 209 -5.45 -14.14 -23.76
CA GLU A 209 -5.60 -15.58 -23.98
C GLU A 209 -7.07 -16.02 -23.84
#